data_52da5bfc046fcc82bc21cb055d396990
#
_entry.id   52da5bfc046fcc82bc21cb055d396990
#
_cell.length_a   1.000
_cell.length_b   1.000
_cell.length_c   1.000
_cell.angle_alpha   90.00
_cell.angle_beta   90.00
_cell.angle_gamma   90.00
#
_symmetry.space_group_name_H-M   'P 1'
#
loop_
_entity.id
_entity.type
_entity.pdbx_description
1 polymer ?
#
loop_
_entity_poly.entity_id
_entity_poly.type
_entity_poly.pdbx_seq_one_letter_code
_entity_poly.pdbx_strand_id
1 'polypeptide(L)'
;MTKPTGFPTRVQAEALLAEAEARNPGPWTAHSRVSALGAAALAARHPDLDEDTAYTAGLLHDIGRRAGVTAMRHVLDGYLYLNELGFPGAARISLTHSFPIQDLACSAGHWDCTAEEMAFTAQALRGLEYDAYDRLIQLIDAVALPAGCCIMEKRMVDVALRHGFNAWTLNK
;
A
#
# COMPACT_ATOMS: atom_id res chain seq x y z
N MET A 1 20.79 1.22 -13.98
CA MET A 1 19.34 1.50 -14.15
C MET A 1 19.03 2.89 -13.62
N THR A 2 18.17 3.67 -14.27
CA THR A 2 17.71 4.95 -13.73
C THR A 2 16.72 4.68 -12.60
N LYS A 3 16.94 5.33 -11.44
CA LYS A 3 16.04 5.25 -10.29
C LYS A 3 14.64 5.74 -10.72
N PRO A 4 13.56 5.02 -10.37
CA PRO A 4 12.19 5.49 -10.66
C PRO A 4 11.95 6.87 -10.08
N THR A 5 11.27 7.72 -10.85
CA THR A 5 10.93 9.09 -10.42
C THR A 5 9.65 9.09 -9.57
N GLY A 6 9.48 10.13 -8.76
CA GLY A 6 8.24 10.31 -7.99
C GLY A 6 8.19 9.55 -6.67
N PHE A 7 9.33 9.12 -6.15
CA PHE A 7 9.46 8.56 -4.80
C PHE A 7 10.32 9.46 -3.92
N PRO A 8 10.02 9.56 -2.61
CA PRO A 8 10.89 10.25 -1.66
C PRO A 8 12.17 9.44 -1.42
N THR A 9 13.20 10.10 -0.87
CA THR A 9 14.34 9.39 -0.30
C THR A 9 13.92 8.61 0.95
N ARG A 10 14.72 7.60 1.37
CA ARG A 10 14.46 6.87 2.63
C ARG A 10 14.33 7.82 3.81
N VAL A 11 15.18 8.84 3.92
CA VAL A 11 15.14 9.82 5.01
C VAL A 11 13.81 10.59 5.02
N GLN A 12 13.36 11.05 3.84
CA GLN A 12 12.06 11.72 3.72
C GLN A 12 10.90 10.79 4.05
N ALA A 13 10.93 9.54 3.57
CA ALA A 13 9.88 8.56 3.83
C ALA A 13 9.77 8.21 5.32
N GLU A 14 10.91 8.05 6.02
CA GLU A 14 10.93 7.82 7.46
C GLU A 14 10.37 9.02 8.24
N ALA A 15 10.70 10.24 7.83
CA ALA A 15 10.15 11.45 8.45
C ALA A 15 8.63 11.55 8.25
N LEU A 16 8.12 11.21 7.05
CA LEU A 16 6.69 11.17 6.76
C LEU A 16 5.96 10.12 7.60
N LEU A 17 6.53 8.91 7.73
CA LEU A 17 5.94 7.88 8.58
C LEU A 17 5.95 8.27 10.06
N ALA A 18 7.03 8.86 10.55
CA ALA A 18 7.13 9.31 11.95
C ALA A 18 6.09 10.41 12.27
N GLU A 19 5.88 11.38 11.37
CA GLU A 19 4.81 12.38 11.50
C GLU A 19 3.43 11.74 11.52
N ALA A 20 3.21 10.81 10.60
CA ALA A 20 1.95 10.10 10.48
C ALA A 20 1.64 9.23 11.72
N GLU A 21 2.65 8.55 12.28
CA GLU A 21 2.55 7.77 13.52
C GLU A 21 2.20 8.67 14.73
N ALA A 22 2.84 9.84 14.84
CA ALA A 22 2.54 10.80 15.90
C ALA A 22 1.11 11.34 15.79
N ARG A 23 0.58 11.44 14.57
CA ARG A 23 -0.76 11.95 14.28
C ARG A 23 -1.86 10.91 14.52
N ASN A 24 -1.65 9.68 14.10
CA ASN A 24 -2.58 8.54 14.28
C ASN A 24 -1.80 7.27 14.63
N PRO A 25 -1.40 7.06 15.89
CA PRO A 25 -0.65 5.89 16.29
C PRO A 25 -1.47 4.60 16.12
N GLY A 26 -0.80 3.50 15.72
CA GLY A 26 -1.46 2.22 15.56
C GLY A 26 -0.52 1.14 15.02
N PRO A 27 -0.98 -0.12 14.95
CA PRO A 27 -0.16 -1.24 14.48
C PRO A 27 0.19 -1.16 13.00
N TRP A 28 -0.45 -0.28 12.24
CA TRP A 28 -0.22 -0.07 10.82
C TRP A 28 1.19 0.45 10.52
N THR A 29 1.80 1.26 11.40
CA THR A 29 3.16 1.77 11.22
C THR A 29 4.20 0.65 11.33
N ALA A 30 4.02 -0.27 12.28
CA ALA A 30 4.87 -1.45 12.40
C ALA A 30 4.71 -2.38 11.18
N HIS A 31 3.48 -2.56 10.69
CA HIS A 31 3.19 -3.27 9.44
C HIS A 31 3.89 -2.62 8.25
N SER A 32 3.83 -1.29 8.11
CA SER A 32 4.52 -0.55 7.04
C SER A 32 6.04 -0.72 7.09
N ARG A 33 6.66 -0.76 8.29
CA ARG A 33 8.10 -1.04 8.45
C ARG A 33 8.46 -2.47 8.01
N VAL A 34 7.64 -3.46 8.37
CA VAL A 34 7.83 -4.85 7.90
C VAL A 34 7.69 -4.93 6.39
N SER A 35 6.70 -4.25 5.81
CA SER A 35 6.51 -4.17 4.36
C SER A 35 7.70 -3.53 3.66
N ALA A 36 8.26 -2.44 4.20
CA ALA A 36 9.44 -1.77 3.67
C ALA A 36 10.67 -2.68 3.63
N LEU A 37 10.95 -3.37 4.73
CA LEU A 37 12.09 -4.29 4.83
C LEU A 37 11.93 -5.50 3.90
N GLY A 38 10.73 -6.08 3.82
CA GLY A 38 10.43 -7.18 2.92
C GLY A 38 10.54 -6.79 1.45
N ALA A 39 10.00 -5.63 1.07
CA ALA A 39 10.10 -5.12 -0.29
C ALA A 39 11.54 -4.86 -0.71
N ALA A 40 12.34 -4.20 0.14
CA ALA A 40 13.75 -3.94 -0.10
C ALA A 40 14.54 -5.25 -0.27
N ALA A 41 14.32 -6.25 0.59
CA ALA A 41 15.02 -7.54 0.54
C ALA A 41 14.72 -8.32 -0.75
N LEU A 42 13.51 -8.23 -1.28
CA LEU A 42 13.16 -8.83 -2.58
C LEU A 42 13.74 -8.02 -3.75
N ALA A 43 13.63 -6.68 -3.69
CA ALA A 43 14.18 -5.79 -4.72
C ALA A 43 15.71 -5.95 -4.87
N ALA A 44 16.46 -6.10 -3.77
CA ALA A 44 17.90 -6.34 -3.79
C ALA A 44 18.32 -7.60 -4.58
N ARG A 45 17.37 -8.49 -4.91
CA ARG A 45 17.58 -9.74 -5.67
C ARG A 45 16.91 -9.73 -7.03
N HIS A 46 16.25 -8.64 -7.38
CA HIS A 46 15.55 -8.49 -8.66
C HIS A 46 16.30 -7.51 -9.56
N PRO A 47 16.62 -7.87 -10.81
CA PRO A 47 17.49 -7.05 -11.67
C PRO A 47 16.87 -5.69 -12.05
N ASP A 48 15.55 -5.58 -12.03
CA ASP A 48 14.81 -4.40 -12.51
C ASP A 48 14.25 -3.52 -11.40
N LEU A 49 14.53 -3.84 -10.12
CA LEU A 49 14.02 -3.10 -8.98
C LEU A 49 15.15 -2.38 -8.23
N ASP A 50 14.91 -1.12 -7.85
CA ASP A 50 15.76 -0.33 -6.95
C ASP A 50 15.35 -0.59 -5.50
N GLU A 51 16.30 -0.96 -4.66
CA GLU A 51 16.06 -1.33 -3.27
C GLU A 51 15.49 -0.15 -2.46
N ASP A 52 16.01 1.07 -2.66
CA ASP A 52 15.55 2.25 -1.94
C ASP A 52 14.12 2.63 -2.32
N THR A 53 13.80 2.52 -3.61
CA THR A 53 12.44 2.76 -4.11
C THR A 53 11.46 1.74 -3.55
N ALA A 54 11.82 0.45 -3.55
CA ALA A 54 10.98 -0.60 -2.97
C ALA A 54 10.77 -0.41 -1.46
N TYR A 55 11.83 -0.01 -0.75
CA TYR A 55 11.74 0.35 0.67
C TYR A 55 10.73 1.47 0.92
N THR A 56 10.87 2.60 0.21
CA THR A 56 10.00 3.76 0.40
C THR A 56 8.57 3.48 -0.04
N ALA A 57 8.36 2.70 -1.09
CA ALA A 57 7.05 2.23 -1.53
C ALA A 57 6.36 1.39 -0.44
N GLY A 58 7.06 0.40 0.13
CA GLY A 58 6.56 -0.41 1.22
C GLY A 58 6.31 0.38 2.51
N LEU A 59 7.16 1.38 2.80
CA LEU A 59 7.01 2.21 4.00
C LEU A 59 5.78 3.12 3.95
N LEU A 60 5.41 3.60 2.76
CA LEU A 60 4.38 4.62 2.59
C LEU A 60 3.07 4.10 1.97
N HIS A 61 2.94 2.78 1.68
CA HIS A 61 1.74 2.26 1.04
C HIS A 61 0.47 2.56 1.83
N ASP A 62 0.55 2.49 3.15
CA ASP A 62 -0.55 2.70 4.11
C ASP A 62 -0.58 4.13 4.72
N ILE A 63 0.18 5.09 4.17
CA ILE A 63 0.36 6.42 4.76
C ILE A 63 -0.94 7.22 4.92
N GLY A 64 -1.97 6.91 4.14
CA GLY A 64 -3.28 7.54 4.27
C GLY A 64 -3.96 7.30 5.62
N ARG A 65 -3.55 6.27 6.38
CA ARG A 65 -4.00 6.03 7.74
C ARG A 65 -3.60 7.14 8.72
N ARG A 66 -2.70 8.05 8.32
CA ARG A 66 -2.44 9.29 9.07
C ARG A 66 -3.68 10.18 9.27
N ALA A 67 -4.67 10.05 8.40
CA ALA A 67 -5.91 10.82 8.49
C ALA A 67 -6.82 10.40 9.66
N GLY A 68 -6.64 9.19 10.20
CA GLY A 68 -7.44 8.65 11.30
C GLY A 68 -7.73 7.16 11.14
N VAL A 69 -8.63 6.66 11.97
CA VAL A 69 -9.10 5.27 11.89
C VAL A 69 -10.13 5.17 10.76
N THR A 70 -9.66 4.74 9.60
CA THR A 70 -10.45 4.59 8.37
C THR A 70 -10.40 3.15 7.87
N ALA A 71 -11.35 2.77 7.01
CA ALA A 71 -11.35 1.50 6.28
C ALA A 71 -10.64 1.65 4.92
N MET A 72 -11.32 1.44 3.78
CA MET A 72 -10.69 1.55 2.45
C MET A 72 -10.35 2.99 2.04
N ARG A 73 -10.87 4.01 2.73
CA ARG A 73 -10.55 5.42 2.49
C ARG A 73 -9.04 5.71 2.52
N HIS A 74 -8.27 4.96 3.31
CA HIS A 74 -6.82 5.18 3.43
C HIS A 74 -6.08 5.12 2.09
N VAL A 75 -6.54 4.34 1.11
CA VAL A 75 -5.89 4.25 -0.20
C VAL A 75 -6.00 5.57 -0.97
N LEU A 76 -7.16 6.22 -0.88
CA LEU A 76 -7.42 7.53 -1.49
C LEU A 76 -6.70 8.66 -0.73
N ASP A 77 -6.80 8.66 0.59
CA ASP A 77 -6.15 9.68 1.43
C ASP A 77 -4.63 9.67 1.23
N GLY A 78 -4.01 8.50 1.14
CA GLY A 78 -2.59 8.36 0.86
C GLY A 78 -2.21 8.80 -0.55
N TYR A 79 -3.03 8.46 -1.55
CA TYR A 79 -2.86 8.90 -2.92
C TYR A 79 -2.86 10.44 -3.04
N LEU A 80 -3.85 11.08 -2.45
CA LEU A 80 -3.98 12.54 -2.48
C LEU A 80 -2.83 13.21 -1.74
N TYR A 81 -2.52 12.76 -0.53
CA TYR A 81 -1.45 13.30 0.29
C TYR A 81 -0.07 13.23 -0.37
N LEU A 82 0.29 12.08 -0.92
CA LEU A 82 1.60 11.90 -1.55
C LEU A 82 1.71 12.68 -2.89
N ASN A 83 0.61 12.83 -3.64
CA ASN A 83 0.59 13.71 -4.82
C ASN A 83 0.78 15.18 -4.45
N GLU A 84 0.13 15.66 -3.38
CA GLU A 84 0.30 17.02 -2.88
C GLU A 84 1.76 17.32 -2.50
N LEU A 85 2.46 16.31 -1.96
CA LEU A 85 3.88 16.41 -1.63
C LEU A 85 4.83 16.27 -2.84
N GLY A 86 4.31 16.01 -4.05
CA GLY A 86 5.12 15.82 -5.26
C GLY A 86 5.76 14.44 -5.40
N PHE A 87 5.18 13.39 -4.80
CA PHE A 87 5.64 12.01 -4.89
C PHE A 87 4.64 11.11 -5.64
N PRO A 88 4.37 11.34 -6.94
CA PRO A 88 3.34 10.62 -7.68
C PRO A 88 3.61 9.10 -7.81
N GLY A 89 4.87 8.66 -7.79
CA GLY A 89 5.21 7.24 -7.78
C GLY A 89 4.76 6.56 -6.49
N ALA A 90 5.05 7.16 -5.33
CA ALA A 90 4.59 6.66 -4.04
C ALA A 90 3.08 6.79 -3.88
N ALA A 91 2.46 7.85 -4.40
CA ALA A 91 1.01 8.03 -4.43
C ALA A 91 0.33 6.89 -5.19
N ARG A 92 0.84 6.53 -6.37
CA ARG A 92 0.34 5.39 -7.15
C ARG A 92 0.35 4.11 -6.31
N ILE A 93 1.45 3.80 -5.64
CA ILE A 93 1.56 2.61 -4.77
C ILE A 93 0.52 2.65 -3.64
N SER A 94 0.33 3.80 -2.98
CA SER A 94 -0.70 3.94 -1.95
C SER A 94 -2.11 3.68 -2.48
N LEU A 95 -2.39 4.02 -3.76
CA LEU A 95 -3.66 3.70 -4.40
C LEU A 95 -3.80 2.22 -4.75
N THR A 96 -2.72 1.60 -5.28
CA THR A 96 -2.80 0.29 -5.96
C THR A 96 -2.56 -0.91 -5.05
N HIS A 97 -1.93 -0.73 -3.88
CA HIS A 97 -1.47 -1.83 -3.04
C HIS A 97 -2.58 -2.81 -2.65
N SER A 98 -3.80 -2.32 -2.41
CA SER A 98 -4.94 -3.14 -2.01
C SER A 98 -5.71 -3.77 -3.19
N PHE A 99 -5.30 -3.50 -4.45
CA PHE A 99 -6.01 -3.91 -5.66
C PHE A 99 -5.16 -4.75 -6.62
N PRO A 100 -4.88 -6.03 -6.31
CA PRO A 100 -4.25 -6.94 -7.29
C PRO A 100 -5.06 -7.04 -8.60
N ILE A 101 -6.37 -6.88 -8.52
CA ILE A 101 -7.31 -6.69 -9.62
C ILE A 101 -7.81 -5.25 -9.56
N GLN A 102 -7.82 -4.53 -10.70
CA GLN A 102 -8.18 -3.10 -10.77
C GLN A 102 -9.69 -2.86 -10.69
N ASP A 103 -10.32 -3.41 -9.66
CA ASP A 103 -11.75 -3.29 -9.39
C ASP A 103 -11.98 -3.05 -7.88
N LEU A 104 -12.72 -2.01 -7.53
CA LEU A 104 -13.04 -1.69 -6.13
C LEU A 104 -13.80 -2.81 -5.42
N ALA A 105 -14.57 -3.61 -6.15
CA ALA A 105 -15.30 -4.75 -5.61
C ALA A 105 -14.38 -5.86 -5.08
N CYS A 106 -13.10 -5.86 -5.49
CA CYS A 106 -12.10 -6.83 -5.04
C CYS A 106 -11.51 -6.51 -3.67
N SER A 107 -11.79 -5.34 -3.08
CA SER A 107 -11.30 -4.98 -1.76
C SER A 107 -11.93 -5.85 -0.67
N ALA A 108 -11.16 -6.17 0.37
CA ALA A 108 -11.66 -6.93 1.53
C ALA A 108 -12.35 -6.05 2.58
N GLY A 109 -12.12 -4.73 2.57
CA GLY A 109 -12.68 -3.77 3.51
C GLY A 109 -13.96 -3.10 3.00
N HIS A 110 -14.71 -2.47 3.90
CA HIS A 110 -15.82 -1.62 3.49
C HIS A 110 -15.30 -0.26 3.01
N TRP A 111 -16.09 0.41 2.17
CA TRP A 111 -15.79 1.73 1.67
C TRP A 111 -16.42 2.81 2.56
N ASP A 112 -15.58 3.65 3.15
CA ASP A 112 -15.92 4.82 3.95
C ASP A 112 -15.64 6.13 3.18
N CYS A 113 -15.92 6.07 1.87
CA CYS A 113 -15.81 7.18 0.91
C CYS A 113 -17.19 7.59 0.40
N THR A 114 -17.30 8.83 -0.11
CA THR A 114 -18.50 9.27 -0.85
C THR A 114 -18.59 8.57 -2.20
N ALA A 115 -19.73 8.65 -2.87
CA ALA A 115 -19.92 8.09 -4.21
C ALA A 115 -18.99 8.74 -5.24
N GLU A 116 -18.73 10.05 -5.13
CA GLU A 116 -17.81 10.79 -5.98
C GLU A 116 -16.37 10.35 -5.78
N GLU A 117 -15.94 10.17 -4.52
CA GLU A 117 -14.60 9.69 -4.16
C GLU A 117 -14.38 8.25 -4.68
N MET A 118 -15.39 7.39 -4.56
CA MET A 118 -15.33 6.03 -5.11
C MET A 118 -15.24 6.04 -6.63
N ALA A 119 -16.02 6.89 -7.31
CA ALA A 119 -15.97 7.02 -8.77
C ALA A 119 -14.59 7.52 -9.23
N PHE A 120 -14.03 8.53 -8.56
CA PHE A 120 -12.68 9.01 -8.81
C PHE A 120 -11.64 7.91 -8.62
N THR A 121 -11.69 7.19 -7.49
CA THR A 121 -10.75 6.10 -7.17
C THR A 121 -10.82 4.99 -8.22
N ALA A 122 -12.04 4.59 -8.63
CA ALA A 122 -12.23 3.58 -9.66
C ALA A 122 -11.70 4.02 -11.03
N GLN A 123 -11.88 5.29 -11.39
CA GLN A 123 -11.36 5.84 -12.64
C GLN A 123 -9.83 5.90 -12.63
N ALA A 124 -9.23 6.42 -11.54
CA ALA A 124 -7.79 6.48 -11.37
C ALA A 124 -7.16 5.09 -11.45
N LEU A 125 -7.73 4.11 -10.73
CA LEU A 125 -7.23 2.73 -10.70
C LEU A 125 -7.26 2.08 -12.10
N ARG A 126 -8.35 2.22 -12.86
CA ARG A 126 -8.47 1.67 -14.22
C ARG A 126 -7.53 2.31 -15.24
N GLY A 127 -7.12 3.56 -15.02
CA GLY A 127 -6.19 4.29 -15.89
C GLY A 127 -4.72 3.95 -15.69
N LEU A 128 -4.39 3.13 -14.69
CA LEU A 128 -3.01 2.78 -14.35
C LEU A 128 -2.58 1.48 -15.02
N GLU A 129 -1.35 1.45 -15.53
CA GLU A 129 -0.66 0.22 -15.91
C GLU A 129 0.25 -0.20 -14.75
N TYR A 130 0.04 -1.41 -14.20
CA TYR A 130 0.81 -1.90 -13.07
C TYR A 130 2.20 -2.33 -13.51
N ASP A 131 3.20 -1.87 -12.77
CA ASP A 131 4.59 -2.30 -12.92
C ASP A 131 5.03 -3.29 -11.82
N ALA A 132 6.31 -3.63 -11.82
CA ALA A 132 6.88 -4.55 -10.85
C ALA A 132 6.81 -4.04 -9.41
N TYR A 133 6.81 -2.72 -9.17
CA TYR A 133 6.66 -2.16 -7.82
C TYR A 133 5.22 -2.32 -7.30
N ASP A 134 4.20 -2.12 -8.14
CA ASP A 134 2.82 -2.40 -7.73
C ASP A 134 2.67 -3.85 -7.27
N ARG A 135 3.17 -4.80 -8.08
CA ARG A 135 3.10 -6.24 -7.77
C ARG A 135 3.90 -6.62 -6.53
N LEU A 136 5.10 -6.05 -6.38
CA LEU A 136 5.93 -6.25 -5.20
C LEU A 136 5.21 -5.80 -3.92
N ILE A 137 4.62 -4.60 -3.92
CA ILE A 137 3.98 -4.07 -2.72
C ILE A 137 2.67 -4.80 -2.43
N GLN A 138 1.88 -5.18 -3.43
CA GLN A 138 0.70 -6.05 -3.28
C GLN A 138 1.06 -7.39 -2.63
N LEU A 139 2.17 -8.01 -3.05
CA LEU A 139 2.65 -9.27 -2.47
C LEU A 139 3.10 -9.08 -1.01
N ILE A 140 3.92 -8.07 -0.75
CA ILE A 140 4.47 -7.83 0.59
C ILE A 140 3.37 -7.43 1.57
N ASP A 141 2.44 -6.54 1.20
CA ASP A 141 1.29 -6.20 2.03
C ASP A 141 0.47 -7.44 2.42
N ALA A 142 0.28 -8.35 1.46
CA ALA A 142 -0.45 -9.60 1.69
C ALA A 142 0.23 -10.57 2.65
N VAL A 143 1.52 -10.45 2.94
CA VAL A 143 2.25 -11.35 3.85
C VAL A 143 2.84 -10.64 5.07
N ALA A 144 2.85 -9.31 5.12
CA ALA A 144 3.36 -8.55 6.24
C ALA A 144 2.35 -8.48 7.38
N LEU A 145 2.84 -8.63 8.60
CA LEU A 145 2.14 -8.36 9.85
C LEU A 145 3.00 -7.42 10.69
N PRO A 146 2.44 -6.72 11.70
CA PRO A 146 3.24 -5.85 12.56
C PRO A 146 4.44 -6.54 13.23
N ALA A 147 4.34 -7.85 13.46
CA ALA A 147 5.39 -8.67 14.10
C ALA A 147 6.37 -9.35 13.13
N GLY A 148 6.20 -9.18 11.81
CA GLY A 148 7.02 -9.82 10.78
C GLY A 148 6.20 -10.45 9.66
N CYS A 149 6.85 -11.05 8.67
CA CYS A 149 6.16 -11.72 7.57
C CYS A 149 5.58 -13.08 7.99
N CYS A 150 4.46 -13.44 7.39
CA CYS A 150 3.83 -14.74 7.52
C CYS A 150 3.64 -15.41 6.14
N ILE A 151 3.26 -16.68 6.13
CA ILE A 151 2.87 -17.35 4.89
C ILE A 151 1.50 -16.84 4.42
N MET A 152 1.27 -16.88 3.11
CA MET A 152 0.05 -16.34 2.48
C MET A 152 -1.22 -16.97 3.04
N GLU A 153 -1.24 -18.29 3.23
CA GLU A 153 -2.40 -19.03 3.75
C GLU A 153 -2.83 -18.54 5.12
N LYS A 154 -1.86 -18.24 6.01
CA LYS A 154 -2.16 -17.67 7.33
C LYS A 154 -2.80 -16.29 7.19
N ARG A 155 -2.30 -15.47 6.29
CA ARG A 155 -2.84 -14.14 6.05
C ARG A 155 -4.24 -14.19 5.46
N MET A 156 -4.49 -15.10 4.51
CA MET A 156 -5.82 -15.27 3.91
C MET A 156 -6.86 -15.68 4.96
N VAL A 157 -6.52 -16.59 5.87
CA VAL A 157 -7.40 -16.97 6.97
C VAL A 157 -7.67 -15.78 7.90
N ASP A 158 -6.65 -15.01 8.27
CA ASP A 158 -6.79 -13.83 9.12
C ASP A 158 -7.69 -12.76 8.47
N VAL A 159 -7.52 -12.49 7.18
CA VAL A 159 -8.38 -11.56 6.42
C VAL A 159 -9.82 -12.07 6.36
N ALA A 160 -10.01 -13.35 6.07
CA ALA A 160 -11.34 -13.95 5.98
C ALA A 160 -12.09 -13.92 7.33
N LEU A 161 -11.39 -14.13 8.44
CA LEU A 161 -11.99 -14.04 9.79
C LEU A 161 -12.41 -12.60 10.13
N ARG A 162 -11.70 -11.58 9.64
CA ARG A 162 -12.00 -10.16 9.92
C ARG A 162 -13.05 -9.56 8.98
N HIS A 163 -13.05 -9.96 7.72
CA HIS A 163 -13.82 -9.30 6.66
C HIS A 163 -14.82 -10.24 5.95
N GLY A 164 -14.83 -11.53 6.30
CA GLY A 164 -15.63 -12.55 5.60
C GLY A 164 -15.04 -12.94 4.25
N PHE A 165 -15.74 -13.86 3.57
CA PHE A 165 -15.42 -14.30 2.21
C PHE A 165 -16.32 -13.55 1.20
N ASN A 166 -15.75 -13.14 0.10
CA ASN A 166 -16.48 -12.66 -1.08
C ASN A 166 -16.02 -13.44 -2.33
N ALA A 167 -16.65 -13.19 -3.47
CA ALA A 167 -16.34 -13.88 -4.73
C ALA A 167 -14.87 -13.73 -5.18
N TRP A 168 -14.16 -12.73 -4.66
CA TRP A 168 -12.77 -12.40 -5.02
C TRP A 168 -11.74 -12.90 -4.01
N THR A 169 -12.16 -13.37 -2.83
CA THR A 169 -11.24 -13.74 -1.73
C THR A 169 -10.24 -14.83 -2.15
N LEU A 170 -10.60 -15.71 -3.06
CA LEU A 170 -9.75 -16.79 -3.57
C LEU A 170 -9.07 -16.47 -4.90
N ASN A 171 -9.37 -15.33 -5.51
CA ASN A 171 -8.87 -14.94 -6.85
C ASN A 171 -7.85 -13.80 -6.82
N LYS A 172 -7.42 -13.39 -5.63
CA LYS A 172 -6.40 -12.33 -5.42
C LYS A 172 -4.99 -12.82 -5.57
#